data_988a10ce74c62a97d4f319f07798ad1b
#
_entry.id   988a10ce74c62a97d4f319f07798ad1b
#
_cell.length_a   1.000
_cell.length_b   1.000
_cell.length_c   1.000
_cell.angle_alpha   90.00
_cell.angle_beta   90.00
_cell.angle_gamma   90.00
#
_symmetry.space_group_name_H-M   'P 1'
#
loop_
_entity.id
_entity.type
_entity.pdbx_description
1 polymer ?
#
loop_
_entity_poly.entity_id
_entity_poly.type
_entity_poly.pdbx_seq_one_letter_code
_entity_poly.pdbx_strand_id
1 'polypeptide(L)'
;MSGSVIPCVGAIVADGEGRLLMIKRGHEPGAGLWSIPGGRIEPGETDAEAVAREMIEETGLTVEVGRLIGRVQRPGLNGAVIDIRDYAATVTGGTLRAGDDAADARWVAPGELAALEITDGLIDALTGWGVLGARQ
;
A
#
# COMPACT_ATOMS: atom_id res chain seq x y z
N MET A 1 15.52 -23.51 -10.61
CA MET A 1 14.31 -23.57 -9.76
C MET A 1 13.70 -22.20 -9.60
N SER A 2 12.52 -22.03 -10.06
CA SER A 2 11.83 -20.75 -9.88
C SER A 2 11.32 -20.64 -8.45
N GLY A 3 11.34 -19.45 -7.92
CA GLY A 3 10.74 -19.17 -6.64
C GLY A 3 9.23 -19.13 -6.74
N SER A 4 8.58 -19.14 -5.59
CA SER A 4 7.13 -18.99 -5.55
C SER A 4 6.73 -17.54 -5.83
N VAL A 5 5.50 -17.37 -6.31
CA VAL A 5 4.88 -16.07 -6.49
C VAL A 5 3.95 -15.82 -5.31
N ILE A 6 4.12 -14.69 -4.67
CA ILE A 6 3.32 -14.31 -3.50
C ILE A 6 2.38 -13.19 -3.93
N PRO A 7 1.08 -13.48 -4.08
CA PRO A 7 0.13 -12.44 -4.50
C PRO A 7 -0.17 -11.49 -3.33
N CYS A 8 -0.06 -10.20 -3.62
CA CYS A 8 -0.32 -9.14 -2.66
C CYS A 8 -1.20 -8.07 -3.27
N VAL A 9 -1.77 -7.25 -2.43
CA VAL A 9 -2.55 -6.08 -2.84
C VAL A 9 -2.08 -4.87 -2.05
N GLY A 10 -2.30 -3.69 -2.62
CA GLY A 10 -2.11 -2.44 -1.92
C GLY A 10 -3.28 -1.52 -2.19
N ALA A 11 -3.45 -0.53 -1.33
CA ALA A 11 -4.52 0.44 -1.44
C ALA A 11 -3.93 1.83 -1.65
N ILE A 12 -4.38 2.50 -2.70
CA ILE A 12 -4.01 3.88 -2.99
C ILE A 12 -5.22 4.72 -2.60
N VAL A 13 -5.11 5.39 -1.47
CA VAL A 13 -6.20 6.12 -0.84
C VAL A 13 -5.80 7.58 -0.68
N ALA A 14 -6.58 8.47 -1.28
CA ALA A 14 -6.38 9.91 -1.13
C ALA A 14 -7.53 10.50 -0.33
N ASP A 15 -7.24 11.51 0.47
CA ASP A 15 -8.29 12.27 1.15
C ASP A 15 -8.76 13.44 0.28
N GLY A 16 -9.68 14.23 0.79
CA GLY A 16 -10.22 15.36 0.04
C GLY A 16 -9.22 16.49 -0.21
N GLU A 17 -8.05 16.43 0.42
CA GLU A 17 -6.98 17.42 0.26
C GLU A 17 -5.81 16.88 -0.55
N GLY A 18 -5.97 15.72 -1.19
CA GLY A 18 -4.93 15.15 -2.03
C GLY A 18 -3.80 14.46 -1.28
N ARG A 19 -3.95 14.23 0.03
CA ARG A 19 -2.94 13.51 0.79
C ARG A 19 -3.15 12.02 0.62
N LEU A 20 -2.04 11.29 0.59
CA LEU A 20 -2.06 9.83 0.47
C LEU A 20 -1.96 9.17 1.83
N LEU A 21 -2.70 8.09 2.00
CA LEU A 21 -2.59 7.28 3.20
C LEU A 21 -1.32 6.44 3.12
N MET A 22 -0.46 6.59 4.11
CA MET A 22 0.79 5.84 4.19
C MET A 22 0.88 5.16 5.54
N ILE A 23 1.52 4.00 5.56
CA ILE A 23 1.83 3.29 6.80
C ILE A 23 3.36 3.15 6.91
N LYS A 24 3.83 3.13 8.16
CA LYS A 24 5.22 2.83 8.43
C LYS A 24 5.30 1.35 8.77
N ARG A 25 6.13 0.62 8.01
CA ARG A 25 6.21 -0.84 8.17
C ARG A 25 6.81 -1.19 9.53
N GLY A 26 6.16 -2.11 10.23
CA GLY A 26 6.63 -2.58 11.54
C GLY A 26 7.48 -3.84 11.46
N HIS A 27 7.59 -4.47 10.29
CA HIS A 27 8.28 -5.74 10.10
C HIS A 27 9.17 -5.72 8.87
N GLU A 28 10.16 -6.62 8.88
CA GLU A 28 10.92 -6.89 7.67
C GLU A 28 10.07 -7.65 6.65
N PRO A 29 10.30 -7.49 5.35
CA PRO A 29 11.29 -6.58 4.76
C PRO A 29 10.84 -5.12 4.83
N GLY A 30 11.80 -4.22 4.97
CA GLY A 30 11.53 -2.80 4.93
C GLY A 30 11.02 -2.19 6.23
N ALA A 31 11.29 -2.82 7.38
CA ALA A 31 10.90 -2.26 8.68
C ALA A 31 11.38 -0.81 8.81
N GLY A 32 10.49 0.07 9.25
CA GLY A 32 10.78 1.50 9.38
C GLY A 32 10.57 2.32 8.13
N LEU A 33 10.33 1.68 6.99
CA LEU A 33 10.04 2.39 5.74
C LEU A 33 8.54 2.65 5.60
N TRP A 34 8.21 3.75 4.94
CA TRP A 34 6.82 4.11 4.67
C TRP A 34 6.37 3.50 3.34
N SER A 35 5.12 3.08 3.29
CA SER A 35 4.53 2.48 2.10
C SER A 35 3.03 2.72 2.10
N ILE A 36 2.38 2.44 0.98
CA ILE A 36 0.91 2.38 1.00
C ILE A 36 0.47 1.15 1.78
N PRO A 37 -0.73 1.15 2.36
CA PRO A 37 -1.24 -0.03 3.07
C PRO A 37 -1.43 -1.21 2.13
N GLY A 38 -1.28 -2.41 2.66
CA GLY A 38 -1.51 -3.62 1.88
C GLY A 38 -0.87 -4.83 2.51
N GLY A 39 -0.99 -5.96 1.85
CA GLY A 39 -0.40 -7.21 2.31
C GLY A 39 -0.77 -8.36 1.41
N ARG A 40 -0.54 -9.58 1.91
CA ARG A 40 -0.79 -10.79 1.15
C ARG A 40 -2.28 -11.05 0.99
N ILE A 41 -2.64 -11.59 -0.17
CA ILE A 41 -3.97 -12.14 -0.39
C ILE A 41 -4.02 -13.50 0.29
N GLU A 42 -5.02 -13.72 1.12
CA GLU A 42 -5.20 -15.01 1.80
C GLU A 42 -5.95 -15.98 0.89
N PRO A 43 -5.75 -17.30 1.11
CA PRO A 43 -6.46 -18.28 0.28
C PRO A 43 -7.97 -18.05 0.30
N GLY A 44 -8.56 -18.04 -0.89
CA GLY A 44 -10.01 -17.84 -1.05
C GLY A 44 -10.46 -16.39 -1.09
N GLU A 45 -9.56 -15.42 -0.84
CA GLU A 45 -9.93 -14.02 -0.94
C GLU A 45 -9.85 -13.53 -2.38
N THR A 46 -10.79 -12.65 -2.76
CA THR A 46 -10.61 -11.83 -3.95
C THR A 46 -9.65 -10.69 -3.62
N ASP A 47 -9.14 -10.03 -4.64
CA ASP A 47 -8.30 -8.85 -4.43
C ASP A 47 -9.02 -7.79 -3.60
N ALA A 48 -10.28 -7.50 -3.91
CA ALA A 48 -11.04 -6.49 -3.19
C ALA A 48 -11.23 -6.87 -1.72
N GLU A 49 -11.48 -8.14 -1.44
CA GLU A 49 -11.61 -8.62 -0.06
C GLU A 49 -10.30 -8.46 0.70
N ALA A 50 -9.18 -8.75 0.04
CA ALA A 50 -7.87 -8.62 0.66
C ALA A 50 -7.55 -7.14 0.96
N VAL A 51 -7.84 -6.23 0.02
CA VAL A 51 -7.64 -4.79 0.25
C VAL A 51 -8.48 -4.33 1.45
N ALA A 52 -9.75 -4.70 1.49
CA ALA A 52 -10.65 -4.27 2.56
C ALA A 52 -10.17 -4.78 3.92
N ARG A 53 -9.74 -6.03 3.99
CA ARG A 53 -9.23 -6.63 5.22
C ARG A 53 -7.95 -5.95 5.69
N GLU A 54 -6.98 -5.78 4.77
CA GLU A 54 -5.71 -5.15 5.12
C GLU A 54 -5.90 -3.71 5.59
N MET A 55 -6.82 -2.97 4.99
CA MET A 55 -7.10 -1.61 5.41
C MET A 55 -7.58 -1.56 6.86
N ILE A 56 -8.49 -2.46 7.24
CA ILE A 56 -8.97 -2.52 8.62
C ILE A 56 -7.82 -2.89 9.55
N GLU A 57 -7.04 -3.91 9.18
CA GLU A 57 -5.96 -4.40 10.03
C GLU A 57 -4.85 -3.38 10.23
N GLU A 58 -4.49 -2.65 9.17
CA GLU A 58 -3.35 -1.74 9.24
C GLU A 58 -3.71 -0.31 9.61
N THR A 59 -4.93 0.13 9.29
CA THR A 59 -5.28 1.54 9.42
C THR A 59 -6.56 1.80 10.23
N GLY A 60 -7.34 0.77 10.50
CA GLY A 60 -8.63 0.93 11.18
C GLY A 60 -9.73 1.52 10.30
N LEU A 61 -9.47 1.70 9.02
CA LEU A 61 -10.44 2.33 8.11
C LEU A 61 -11.16 1.28 7.26
N THR A 62 -12.47 1.52 7.06
CA THR A 62 -13.24 0.77 6.07
C THR A 62 -13.21 1.53 4.77
N VAL A 63 -13.12 0.80 3.66
CA VAL A 63 -12.99 1.41 2.34
C VAL A 63 -13.90 0.70 1.34
N GLU A 64 -14.25 1.43 0.30
CA GLU A 64 -14.80 0.88 -0.92
C GLU A 64 -13.65 0.75 -1.91
N VAL A 65 -13.44 -0.45 -2.45
CA VAL A 65 -12.34 -0.74 -3.36
C VAL A 65 -12.79 -0.40 -4.79
N GLY A 66 -11.97 0.37 -5.47
CA GLY A 66 -12.24 0.82 -6.83
C GLY A 66 -11.42 0.04 -7.85
N ARG A 67 -10.91 0.77 -8.85
CA ARG A 67 -10.23 0.14 -9.98
C ARG A 67 -8.78 -0.21 -9.68
N LEU A 68 -8.26 -1.16 -10.41
CA LEU A 68 -6.83 -1.47 -10.39
C LEU A 68 -6.08 -0.28 -10.99
N ILE A 69 -5.14 0.26 -10.21
CA ILE A 69 -4.30 1.39 -10.66
C ILE A 69 -3.06 0.87 -11.37
N GLY A 70 -2.42 -0.15 -10.80
CA GLY A 70 -1.21 -0.68 -11.39
C GLY A 70 -0.74 -1.95 -10.70
N ARG A 71 0.28 -2.54 -11.28
CA ARG A 71 0.83 -3.81 -10.80
C ARG A 71 2.34 -3.74 -10.86
N VAL A 72 3.00 -4.19 -9.81
CA VAL A 72 4.45 -4.27 -9.76
C VAL A 72 4.87 -5.62 -9.22
N GLN A 73 6.08 -6.04 -9.55
CA GLN A 73 6.69 -7.21 -8.97
C GLN A 73 7.97 -6.80 -8.27
N ARG A 74 8.22 -7.41 -7.12
CA ARG A 74 9.37 -7.11 -6.29
C ARG A 74 10.02 -8.42 -5.86
N PRO A 75 11.34 -8.43 -5.64
CA PRO A 75 11.98 -9.62 -5.07
C PRO A 75 11.52 -9.80 -3.63
N GLY A 76 11.21 -11.04 -3.28
CA GLY A 76 10.90 -11.42 -1.93
C GLY A 76 12.03 -12.25 -1.35
N LEU A 77 11.77 -12.88 -0.20
CA LEU A 77 12.77 -13.72 0.46
C LEU A 77 12.88 -15.06 -0.26
N ASN A 78 14.09 -15.62 -0.23
CA ASN A 78 14.34 -16.98 -0.74
C ASN A 78 13.94 -17.16 -2.22
N GLY A 79 14.18 -16.15 -3.03
CA GLY A 79 13.89 -16.22 -4.46
C GLY A 79 12.42 -16.07 -4.83
N ALA A 80 11.57 -15.77 -3.86
CA ALA A 80 10.16 -15.53 -4.15
C ALA A 80 9.99 -14.22 -4.92
N VAL A 81 8.90 -14.12 -5.66
CA VAL A 81 8.49 -12.89 -6.34
C VAL A 81 7.21 -12.39 -5.66
N ILE A 82 7.26 -11.16 -5.19
CA ILE A 82 6.08 -10.51 -4.63
C ILE A 82 5.37 -9.80 -5.78
N ASP A 83 4.13 -10.22 -6.04
CA ASP A 83 3.31 -9.69 -7.13
C ASP A 83 2.23 -8.83 -6.51
N ILE A 84 2.35 -7.51 -6.66
CA ILE A 84 1.49 -6.55 -5.96
C ILE A 84 0.55 -5.90 -6.96
N ARG A 85 -0.75 -5.99 -6.67
CA ARG A 85 -1.78 -5.28 -7.43
C ARG A 85 -2.32 -4.16 -6.54
N ASP A 86 -2.15 -2.92 -6.99
CA ASP A 86 -2.53 -1.73 -6.24
C ASP A 86 -3.84 -1.16 -6.76
N TYR A 87 -4.80 -1.02 -5.86
CA TYR A 87 -6.16 -0.58 -6.17
C TYR A 87 -6.44 0.77 -5.57
N ALA A 88 -7.19 1.58 -6.30
CA ALA A 88 -7.78 2.79 -5.72
C ALA A 88 -8.82 2.37 -4.68
N ALA A 89 -8.89 3.10 -3.58
CA ALA A 89 -9.90 2.84 -2.56
C ALA A 89 -10.32 4.16 -1.91
N THR A 90 -11.56 4.21 -1.48
CA THR A 90 -12.17 5.39 -0.88
C THR A 90 -12.61 5.05 0.54
N VAL A 91 -12.25 5.89 1.50
CA VAL A 91 -12.65 5.69 2.89
C VAL A 91 -14.14 5.87 3.04
N THR A 92 -14.81 4.90 3.65
CA THR A 92 -16.24 4.94 3.94
C THR A 92 -16.55 4.98 5.42
N GLY A 93 -15.56 4.72 6.28
CA GLY A 93 -15.78 4.76 7.73
C GLY A 93 -14.54 4.40 8.50
N GLY A 94 -14.69 4.30 9.80
CA GLY A 94 -13.59 3.95 10.68
C GLY A 94 -12.80 5.15 11.16
N THR A 95 -11.80 4.89 11.99
CA THR A 95 -10.91 5.91 12.54
C THR A 95 -9.48 5.49 12.29
N LEU A 96 -8.67 6.39 11.73
CA LEU A 96 -7.28 6.10 11.41
C LEU A 96 -6.48 5.81 12.68
N ARG A 97 -5.82 4.66 12.70
CA ARG A 97 -4.88 4.26 13.74
C ARG A 97 -3.93 3.24 13.15
N ALA A 98 -2.72 3.20 13.68
CA ALA A 98 -1.80 2.13 13.28
C ALA A 98 -2.33 0.81 13.84
N GLY A 99 -2.43 -0.19 12.97
CA GLY A 99 -2.85 -1.53 13.37
C GLY A 99 -1.67 -2.41 13.73
N ASP A 100 -1.93 -3.73 13.80
CA ASP A 100 -0.99 -4.69 14.39
C ASP A 100 0.38 -4.71 13.73
N ASP A 101 0.43 -4.59 12.42
CA ASP A 101 1.69 -4.75 11.68
C ASP A 101 2.29 -3.43 11.22
N ALA A 102 1.69 -2.31 11.61
CA ALA A 102 2.16 -0.98 11.23
C ALA A 102 2.68 -0.25 12.46
N ALA A 103 3.85 0.37 12.33
CA ALA A 103 4.41 1.18 13.40
C ALA A 103 3.74 2.56 13.47
N ASP A 104 3.18 3.03 12.36
CA ASP A 104 2.48 4.32 12.30
C ASP A 104 1.58 4.34 11.05
N ALA A 105 0.64 5.25 11.01
CA ALA A 105 -0.24 5.47 9.86
C ALA A 105 -0.57 6.95 9.77
N ARG A 106 -0.43 7.54 8.58
CA ARG A 106 -0.63 8.98 8.40
C ARG A 106 -1.17 9.31 7.02
N TRP A 107 -1.88 10.44 6.97
CA TRP A 107 -2.15 11.13 5.71
C TRP A 107 -0.94 12.00 5.38
N VAL A 108 -0.36 11.81 4.20
CA VAL A 108 0.89 12.47 3.81
C VAL A 108 0.66 13.26 2.53
N ALA A 109 0.93 14.55 2.58
CA ALA A 109 0.84 15.38 1.38
C ALA A 109 1.95 15.00 0.40
N PRO A 110 1.70 15.10 -0.92
CA PRO A 110 2.75 14.75 -1.90
C PRO A 110 4.06 15.47 -1.66
N GLY A 111 4.01 16.73 -1.24
CA GLY A 111 5.23 17.48 -0.95
C GLY A 111 6.00 17.01 0.29
N GLU A 112 5.34 16.25 1.15
CA GLU A 112 5.97 15.71 2.36
C GLU A 112 6.64 14.35 2.13
N LEU A 113 6.33 13.69 1.00
CA LEU A 113 6.87 12.36 0.73
C LEU A 113 8.40 12.35 0.68
N ALA A 114 9.01 13.43 0.21
CA ALA A 114 10.46 13.51 0.10
C ALA A 114 11.16 13.49 1.47
N ALA A 115 10.43 13.82 2.55
CA ALA A 115 10.99 13.81 3.90
C ALA A 115 10.90 12.44 4.56
N LEU A 116 10.26 11.46 3.93
CA LEU A 116 10.07 10.13 4.47
C LEU A 116 10.98 9.14 3.78
N GLU A 117 11.38 8.11 4.54
CA GLU A 117 12.06 6.96 3.95
C GLU A 117 10.99 6.01 3.44
N ILE A 118 10.92 5.87 2.12
CA ILE A 118 9.84 5.16 1.45
C ILE A 118 10.40 3.91 0.78
N THR A 119 9.58 2.85 0.72
CA THR A 119 9.99 1.60 0.09
C THR A 119 10.43 1.85 -1.36
N ASP A 120 11.46 1.11 -1.78
CA ASP A 120 12.07 1.29 -3.10
C ASP A 120 11.04 1.12 -4.22
N GLY A 121 11.06 2.07 -5.15
CA GLY A 121 10.24 2.00 -6.35
C GLY A 121 8.80 2.48 -6.19
N LEU A 122 8.33 2.75 -4.96
CA LEU A 122 6.95 3.18 -4.77
C LEU A 122 6.68 4.54 -5.40
N ILE A 123 7.55 5.51 -5.18
CA ILE A 123 7.35 6.85 -5.74
C ILE A 123 7.35 6.79 -7.27
N ASP A 124 8.28 6.03 -7.86
CA ASP A 124 8.34 5.89 -9.32
C ASP A 124 7.06 5.24 -9.87
N ALA A 125 6.55 4.22 -9.20
CA ALA A 125 5.32 3.56 -9.61
C ALA A 125 4.13 4.51 -9.52
N LEU A 126 3.98 5.22 -8.41
CA LEU A 126 2.86 6.15 -8.23
C LEU A 126 2.93 7.29 -9.24
N THR A 127 4.13 7.78 -9.55
CA THR A 127 4.31 8.83 -10.56
C THR A 127 3.98 8.29 -11.95
N GLY A 128 4.46 7.09 -12.28
CA GLY A 128 4.21 6.47 -13.57
C GLY A 128 2.73 6.16 -13.80
N TRP A 129 1.99 5.89 -12.74
CA TRP A 129 0.54 5.62 -12.85
C TRP A 129 -0.32 6.88 -12.79
N GLY A 130 0.30 8.05 -12.63
CA GLY A 130 -0.44 9.30 -12.59
C GLY A 130 -1.07 9.63 -11.24
N VAL A 131 -0.72 8.87 -10.20
CA VAL A 131 -1.22 9.12 -8.82
C VAL A 131 -0.54 10.36 -8.27
N LEU A 132 0.78 10.45 -8.48
CA LEU A 132 1.55 11.66 -8.15
C LEU A 132 1.76 12.43 -9.44
N GLY A 133 1.54 13.72 -9.38
CA GLY A 133 1.74 14.57 -10.55
C GLY A 133 3.19 14.63 -10.96
N ALA A 134 3.43 14.97 -12.23
CA ALA A 134 4.78 15.17 -12.72
C ALA A 134 5.39 16.35 -11.98
N ARG A 135 6.66 16.22 -11.62
CA ARG A 135 7.38 17.30 -10.96
C ARG A 135 7.77 18.34 -11.96
N GLN A 136 7.65 19.58 -11.56
CA GLN A 136 8.00 20.71 -12.40
C GLN A 136 9.35 21.27 -12.00
#